data_6fce2c7ff86ef72d35bd57100b338299
#
_entry.id   6fce2c7ff86ef72d35bd57100b338299
#
_cell.length_a   1.000
_cell.length_b   1.000
_cell.length_c   1.000
_cell.angle_alpha   90.00
_cell.angle_beta   90.00
_cell.angle_gamma   90.00
#
_symmetry.space_group_name_H-M   'P 1'
#
loop_
_entity.id
_entity.type
_entity.pdbx_description
1 polymer ?
#
loop_
_entity_poly.entity_id
_entity_poly.type
_entity_poly.pdbx_seq_one_letter_code
_entity_poly.pdbx_strand_id
1 'polypeptide(L)'
;MKQISRISILSTLLMALSLFSTPSLAGLKVVVTIMPIHSLVSGLMSGVDEPYLLLKSNQSPHTMSLKPSDARALDQADLVVWVGESLESPLTQLIEQIGENTETVSLLDTPNLHLLPIRNNLEWTHHHKPAISSATHDHEINMDNHIWLSPTNARAIAHHLSKVLIRLDPGNRELYQSNLEKLLSRLDEMERRFIANIN
;
A
#
# COMPACT_ATOMS: atom_id res chain seq x y z
N MET A 1 9.09 55.78 -35.99
CA MET A 1 7.89 55.14 -35.39
C MET A 1 7.76 53.63 -35.55
N LYS A 2 8.70 52.90 -36.18
CA LYS A 2 8.61 51.40 -36.34
C LYS A 2 9.34 50.54 -35.28
N GLN A 3 10.14 51.14 -34.40
CA GLN A 3 10.87 50.37 -33.36
C GLN A 3 10.06 50.09 -32.09
N ILE A 4 9.11 50.93 -31.74
CA ILE A 4 8.26 50.77 -30.55
C ILE A 4 7.34 49.55 -30.64
N SER A 5 6.86 49.26 -31.86
CA SER A 5 5.96 48.10 -32.13
C SER A 5 6.64 46.71 -31.88
N ARG A 6 7.94 46.60 -32.16
CA ARG A 6 8.64 45.27 -32.02
C ARG A 6 8.96 44.94 -30.54
N ILE A 7 9.24 45.96 -29.73
CA ILE A 7 9.52 45.78 -28.31
C ILE A 7 8.23 45.39 -27.56
N SER A 8 7.08 46.01 -27.91
CA SER A 8 5.77 45.64 -27.34
C SER A 8 5.34 44.23 -27.63
N ILE A 9 5.57 43.73 -28.86
CA ILE A 9 5.21 42.38 -29.27
C ILE A 9 6.12 41.34 -28.57
N LEU A 10 7.41 41.62 -28.40
CA LEU A 10 8.34 40.73 -27.70
C LEU A 10 8.03 40.64 -26.20
N SER A 11 7.61 41.75 -25.59
CA SER A 11 7.21 41.84 -24.18
C SER A 11 5.92 41.05 -23.91
N THR A 12 4.92 41.14 -24.79
CA THR A 12 3.66 40.36 -24.68
C THR A 12 3.88 38.88 -24.92
N LEU A 13 4.78 38.50 -25.83
CA LEU A 13 5.10 37.09 -26.07
C LEU A 13 5.85 36.46 -24.87
N LEU A 14 6.77 37.20 -24.24
CA LEU A 14 7.50 36.74 -23.04
C LEU A 14 6.56 36.60 -21.84
N MET A 15 5.59 37.47 -21.69
CA MET A 15 4.58 37.42 -20.62
C MET A 15 3.58 36.29 -20.82
N ALA A 16 3.26 35.92 -22.05
CA ALA A 16 2.41 34.76 -22.34
C ALA A 16 3.08 33.42 -22.08
N LEU A 17 4.42 33.34 -22.19
CA LEU A 17 5.18 32.12 -21.95
C LEU A 17 5.32 31.79 -20.45
N SER A 18 5.24 32.79 -19.57
CA SER A 18 5.31 32.59 -18.11
C SER A 18 4.02 32.03 -17.49
N LEU A 19 2.90 32.01 -18.23
CA LEU A 19 1.62 31.47 -17.76
C LEU A 19 1.50 29.94 -17.90
N PHE A 20 2.47 29.28 -18.53
CA PHE A 20 2.54 27.82 -18.65
C PHE A 20 3.49 27.15 -17.66
N SER A 21 3.81 27.80 -16.54
CA SER A 21 4.43 27.11 -15.42
C SER A 21 3.41 26.14 -14.84
N THR A 22 3.39 24.93 -15.37
CA THR A 22 2.68 23.81 -14.69
C THR A 22 3.32 23.67 -13.31
N PRO A 23 2.53 23.76 -12.22
CA PRO A 23 3.08 23.43 -10.93
C PRO A 23 3.64 21.99 -11.05
N SER A 24 4.93 21.84 -10.77
CA SER A 24 5.51 20.51 -10.52
C SER A 24 4.85 20.04 -9.23
N LEU A 25 3.75 19.32 -9.35
CA LEU A 25 3.19 18.58 -8.23
C LEU A 25 4.27 17.59 -7.84
N ALA A 26 4.90 17.81 -6.69
CA ALA A 26 5.73 16.78 -6.08
C ALA A 26 4.87 15.52 -6.00
N GLY A 27 5.35 14.42 -6.59
CA GLY A 27 4.59 13.17 -6.64
C GLY A 27 4.19 12.71 -5.23
N LEU A 28 3.06 12.01 -5.11
CA LEU A 28 2.57 11.47 -3.85
C LEU A 28 3.58 10.48 -3.28
N LYS A 29 4.16 10.79 -2.13
CA LYS A 29 5.15 9.94 -1.46
C LYS A 29 4.47 8.84 -0.68
N VAL A 30 4.51 7.63 -1.20
CA VAL A 30 3.89 6.45 -0.59
C VAL A 30 4.97 5.53 -0.04
N VAL A 31 4.84 5.14 1.23
CA VAL A 31 5.66 4.11 1.87
C VAL A 31 4.82 2.86 2.06
N VAL A 32 5.37 1.71 1.69
CA VAL A 32 4.73 0.40 1.85
C VAL A 32 5.65 -0.53 2.62
N THR A 33 5.12 -1.25 3.57
CA THR A 33 5.94 -2.02 4.50
C THR A 33 6.52 -3.29 3.92
N ILE A 34 5.73 -4.10 3.22
CA ILE A 34 6.15 -5.43 2.74
C ILE A 34 6.02 -5.57 1.22
N MET A 35 6.87 -6.41 0.65
CA MET A 35 6.98 -6.59 -0.81
C MET A 35 5.68 -7.01 -1.52
N PRO A 36 4.85 -7.94 -1.02
CA PRO A 36 3.60 -8.29 -1.70
C PRO A 36 2.66 -7.09 -1.85
N ILE A 37 2.52 -6.29 -0.80
CA ILE A 37 1.68 -5.08 -0.80
C ILE A 37 2.31 -4.00 -1.69
N HIS A 38 3.64 -3.85 -1.62
CA HIS A 38 4.36 -2.94 -2.51
C HIS A 38 4.08 -3.25 -3.99
N SER A 39 4.03 -4.52 -4.38
CA SER A 39 3.71 -4.91 -5.76
C SER A 39 2.30 -4.46 -6.19
N LEU A 40 1.31 -4.53 -5.30
CA LEU A 40 -0.04 -4.04 -5.57
C LEU A 40 -0.06 -2.52 -5.72
N VAL A 41 0.58 -1.80 -4.80
CA VAL A 41 0.66 -0.33 -4.82
C VAL A 41 1.44 0.16 -6.03
N SER A 42 2.58 -0.44 -6.37
CA SER A 42 3.35 -0.11 -7.59
C SER A 42 2.52 -0.32 -8.85
N GLY A 43 1.69 -1.37 -8.87
CA GLY A 43 0.74 -1.58 -9.97
C GLY A 43 -0.28 -0.47 -10.10
N LEU A 44 -0.83 0.01 -8.98
CA LEU A 44 -1.79 1.13 -8.95
C LEU A 44 -1.13 2.46 -9.31
N MET A 45 0.11 2.71 -8.85
CA MET A 45 0.85 3.95 -9.07
C MET A 45 1.64 3.98 -10.39
N SER A 46 1.52 2.97 -11.23
CA SER A 46 2.25 2.89 -12.49
C SER A 46 2.04 4.13 -13.37
N GLY A 47 3.14 4.81 -13.71
CA GLY A 47 3.13 6.05 -14.49
C GLY A 47 2.87 7.33 -13.68
N VAL A 48 2.71 7.23 -12.36
CA VAL A 48 2.61 8.37 -11.44
C VAL A 48 3.92 8.54 -10.67
N ASP A 49 4.25 7.58 -9.79
CA ASP A 49 5.47 7.55 -8.99
C ASP A 49 5.73 6.10 -8.52
N GLU A 50 6.87 5.87 -7.87
CA GLU A 50 7.23 4.57 -7.31
C GLU A 50 7.15 4.60 -5.79
N PRO A 51 6.34 3.71 -5.15
CA PRO A 51 6.27 3.65 -3.69
C PRO A 51 7.58 3.16 -3.08
N TYR A 52 7.94 3.68 -1.91
CA TYR A 52 9.10 3.23 -1.16
C TYR A 52 8.80 1.94 -0.42
N LEU A 53 9.60 0.89 -0.66
CA LEU A 53 9.52 -0.37 0.09
C LEU A 53 10.35 -0.29 1.37
N LEU A 54 9.69 -0.42 2.52
CA LEU A 54 10.32 -0.34 3.84
C LEU A 54 11.11 -1.61 4.15
N LEU A 55 10.49 -2.79 4.04
CA LEU A 55 11.09 -4.09 4.33
C LEU A 55 11.62 -4.77 3.08
N LYS A 56 12.94 -4.89 2.99
CA LYS A 56 13.60 -5.59 1.90
C LYS A 56 13.50 -7.10 2.08
N SER A 57 13.72 -7.86 1.01
CA SER A 57 13.47 -9.31 0.89
C SER A 57 14.13 -10.22 1.94
N ASN A 58 15.05 -9.71 2.76
CA ASN A 58 15.75 -10.47 3.80
C ASN A 58 15.33 -10.09 5.23
N GLN A 59 14.26 -9.32 5.38
CA GLN A 59 13.75 -8.87 6.67
C GLN A 59 12.38 -9.49 6.95
N SER A 60 12.16 -9.85 8.21
CA SER A 60 10.86 -10.34 8.68
C SER A 60 10.00 -9.18 9.21
N PRO A 61 8.72 -9.12 8.85
CA PRO A 61 7.81 -8.12 9.41
C PRO A 61 7.63 -8.24 10.94
N HIS A 62 7.85 -9.44 11.50
CA HIS A 62 7.71 -9.68 12.92
C HIS A 62 8.92 -9.22 13.77
N THR A 63 10.09 -9.00 13.14
CA THR A 63 11.35 -8.71 13.86
C THR A 63 12.19 -7.64 13.15
N MET A 64 11.51 -6.69 12.49
CA MET A 64 12.17 -5.66 11.69
C MET A 64 13.00 -4.70 12.52
N SER A 65 14.07 -4.19 11.92
CA SER A 65 14.86 -3.07 12.42
C SER A 65 14.98 -2.01 11.33
N LEU A 66 14.56 -0.79 11.62
CA LEU A 66 14.57 0.32 10.68
C LEU A 66 15.96 0.94 10.57
N LYS A 67 16.34 1.30 9.35
CA LYS A 67 17.52 2.11 9.08
C LYS A 67 17.17 3.61 9.15
N PRO A 68 18.14 4.49 9.30
CA PRO A 68 17.90 5.95 9.25
C PRO A 68 17.24 6.42 7.94
N SER A 69 17.47 5.71 6.83
CA SER A 69 16.80 5.96 5.54
C SER A 69 15.30 5.67 5.60
N ASP A 70 14.94 4.58 6.30
CA ASP A 70 13.55 4.13 6.44
C ASP A 70 12.76 5.11 7.32
N ALA A 71 13.37 5.56 8.42
CA ALA A 71 12.78 6.59 9.27
C ALA A 71 12.53 7.91 8.52
N ARG A 72 13.48 8.34 7.66
CA ARG A 72 13.29 9.53 6.81
C ARG A 72 12.17 9.33 5.78
N ALA A 73 12.07 8.13 5.19
CA ALA A 73 11.01 7.84 4.22
C ALA A 73 9.64 7.93 4.89
N LEU A 74 9.50 7.41 6.10
CA LEU A 74 8.28 7.51 6.89
C LEU A 74 7.94 8.96 7.28
N ASP A 75 8.93 9.74 7.73
CA ASP A 75 8.77 11.15 8.11
C ASP A 75 8.32 12.05 6.93
N GLN A 76 8.70 11.67 5.71
CA GLN A 76 8.40 12.43 4.49
C GLN A 76 7.21 11.85 3.70
N ALA A 77 6.58 10.80 4.18
CA ALA A 77 5.49 10.14 3.49
C ALA A 77 4.20 10.96 3.56
N ASP A 78 3.44 10.97 2.46
CA ASP A 78 2.06 11.44 2.43
C ASP A 78 1.10 10.28 2.79
N LEU A 79 1.51 9.04 2.49
CA LEU A 79 0.74 7.82 2.77
C LEU A 79 1.68 6.70 3.23
N VAL A 80 1.32 6.04 4.33
CA VAL A 80 1.95 4.79 4.79
C VAL A 80 0.93 3.66 4.71
N VAL A 81 1.28 2.60 3.98
CA VAL A 81 0.46 1.38 3.83
C VAL A 81 1.16 0.23 4.55
N TRP A 82 0.49 -0.35 5.53
CA TRP A 82 0.98 -1.49 6.29
C TRP A 82 -0.12 -2.54 6.48
N VAL A 83 0.22 -3.76 6.80
CA VAL A 83 -0.80 -4.80 7.01
C VAL A 83 -1.57 -4.55 8.29
N GLY A 84 -0.87 -4.25 9.38
CA GLY A 84 -1.46 -3.94 10.67
C GLY A 84 -0.61 -4.41 11.83
N GLU A 85 -0.98 -3.99 13.04
CA GLU A 85 -0.24 -4.23 14.29
C GLU A 85 0.05 -5.71 14.53
N SER A 86 -0.91 -6.58 14.29
CA SER A 86 -0.78 -8.02 14.53
C SER A 86 0.27 -8.72 13.67
N LEU A 87 0.66 -8.14 12.51
CA LEU A 87 1.77 -8.63 11.69
C LEU A 87 3.06 -7.85 11.97
N GLU A 88 2.97 -6.53 12.10
CA GLU A 88 4.08 -5.58 12.09
C GLU A 88 4.19 -4.83 13.41
N SER A 89 4.03 -5.55 14.52
CA SER A 89 4.06 -4.98 15.89
C SER A 89 5.26 -4.06 16.17
N PRO A 90 6.48 -4.27 15.62
CA PRO A 90 7.58 -3.33 15.82
C PRO A 90 7.34 -1.93 15.21
N LEU A 91 6.38 -1.80 14.28
CA LEU A 91 6.04 -0.52 13.67
C LEU A 91 4.96 0.26 14.42
N THR A 92 4.18 -0.37 15.28
CA THR A 92 3.01 0.24 15.92
C THR A 92 3.32 1.59 16.55
N GLN A 93 4.32 1.64 17.44
CA GLN A 93 4.70 2.89 18.11
C GLN A 93 5.18 3.97 17.15
N LEU A 94 5.85 3.58 16.07
CA LEU A 94 6.34 4.53 15.07
C LEU A 94 5.19 5.10 14.25
N ILE A 95 4.24 4.25 13.85
CA ILE A 95 3.06 4.67 13.09
C ILE A 95 2.16 5.58 13.93
N GLU A 96 2.03 5.34 15.23
CA GLU A 96 1.31 6.21 16.16
C GLU A 96 1.98 7.59 16.32
N GLN A 97 3.29 7.68 16.09
CA GLN A 97 4.07 8.91 16.20
C GLN A 97 4.21 9.65 14.85
N ILE A 98 3.75 9.06 13.76
CA ILE A 98 3.74 9.72 12.44
C ILE A 98 2.86 10.97 12.54
N GLY A 99 3.35 12.08 11.98
CA GLY A 99 2.70 13.39 12.05
C GLY A 99 1.31 13.40 11.41
N GLU A 100 0.46 14.31 11.86
CA GLU A 100 -0.93 14.47 11.40
C GLU A 100 -1.07 14.70 9.87
N ASN A 101 0.01 15.04 9.19
CA ASN A 101 0.02 15.26 7.74
C ASN A 101 0.20 13.97 6.92
N THR A 102 0.55 12.86 7.55
CA THR A 102 0.72 11.57 6.88
C THR A 102 -0.49 10.70 7.12
N GLU A 103 -1.13 10.25 6.06
CA GLU A 103 -2.19 9.25 6.19
C GLU A 103 -1.61 7.85 6.39
N THR A 104 -2.19 7.09 7.32
CA THR A 104 -1.82 5.69 7.56
C THR A 104 -3.00 4.77 7.25
N VAL A 105 -2.73 3.73 6.47
CA VAL A 105 -3.72 2.72 6.08
C VAL A 105 -3.31 1.36 6.60
N SER A 106 -4.05 0.84 7.58
CA SER A 106 -4.01 -0.56 8.00
C SER A 106 -4.85 -1.40 7.04
N LEU A 107 -4.22 -2.37 6.39
CA LEU A 107 -4.93 -3.21 5.42
C LEU A 107 -5.86 -4.21 6.08
N LEU A 108 -5.66 -4.55 7.36
CA LEU A 108 -6.61 -5.36 8.11
C LEU A 108 -7.96 -4.66 8.28
N ASP A 109 -8.01 -3.32 8.16
CA ASP A 109 -9.24 -2.53 8.20
C ASP A 109 -9.90 -2.37 6.83
N THR A 110 -9.35 -3.02 5.78
CA THR A 110 -9.95 -2.97 4.44
C THR A 110 -11.34 -3.57 4.43
N PRO A 111 -12.36 -2.87 3.90
CA PRO A 111 -13.70 -3.41 3.80
C PRO A 111 -13.76 -4.71 2.96
N ASN A 112 -14.59 -5.65 3.39
CA ASN A 112 -14.85 -6.93 2.71
C ASN A 112 -13.63 -7.87 2.63
N LEU A 113 -12.69 -7.79 3.57
CA LEU A 113 -11.66 -8.81 3.72
C LEU A 113 -12.29 -10.14 4.18
N HIS A 114 -11.80 -11.22 3.61
CA HIS A 114 -12.06 -12.56 4.09
C HIS A 114 -10.89 -13.01 4.98
N LEU A 115 -11.09 -12.93 6.30
CA LEU A 115 -10.08 -13.34 7.28
C LEU A 115 -10.31 -14.80 7.67
N LEU A 116 -9.24 -15.57 7.68
CA LEU A 116 -9.27 -16.98 8.09
C LEU A 116 -8.69 -17.11 9.50
N PRO A 117 -9.21 -18.03 10.33
CA PRO A 117 -8.59 -18.33 11.61
C PRO A 117 -7.22 -18.97 11.42
N ILE A 118 -6.27 -18.70 12.33
CA ILE A 118 -4.98 -19.41 12.35
C ILE A 118 -5.24 -20.90 12.57
N ARG A 119 -4.61 -21.73 11.75
CA ARG A 119 -4.66 -23.19 11.92
C ARG A 119 -3.89 -23.58 13.18
N ASN A 120 -4.59 -24.04 14.20
CA ASN A 120 -3.96 -24.65 15.36
C ASN A 120 -3.44 -26.05 14.96
N ASN A 121 -2.12 -26.23 14.97
CA ASN A 121 -1.45 -27.50 14.60
C ASN A 121 -1.72 -28.66 15.58
N LEU A 122 -2.76 -28.61 16.39
CA LEU A 122 -3.11 -29.66 17.37
C LEU A 122 -3.62 -30.96 16.72
N GLU A 123 -3.94 -30.96 15.43
CA GLU A 123 -4.42 -32.18 14.74
C GLU A 123 -3.30 -33.14 14.25
N TRP A 124 -2.01 -32.77 14.38
CA TRP A 124 -0.88 -33.62 13.96
C TRP A 124 -0.20 -34.38 15.10
N THR A 125 -0.62 -34.19 16.36
CA THR A 125 -0.07 -34.95 17.47
C THR A 125 -0.86 -36.25 17.68
N HIS A 126 -0.27 -37.33 17.18
CA HIS A 126 -0.68 -38.70 17.53
C HIS A 126 -0.72 -38.87 19.07
N HIS A 127 -1.91 -39.18 19.58
CA HIS A 127 -2.18 -39.90 20.83
C HIS A 127 -1.23 -39.68 22.05
N HIS A 128 -1.26 -38.50 22.67
CA HIS A 128 -1.01 -38.38 24.09
C HIS A 128 -2.11 -37.53 24.73
N LYS A 129 -2.85 -38.14 25.67
CA LYS A 129 -3.91 -37.45 26.42
C LYS A 129 -3.34 -36.20 27.08
N PRO A 130 -3.87 -35.00 26.85
CA PRO A 130 -3.51 -33.85 27.65
C PRO A 130 -4.19 -33.95 29.01
N ALA A 131 -3.39 -33.77 30.07
CA ALA A 131 -3.92 -33.52 31.41
C ALA A 131 -4.78 -32.23 31.39
N ILE A 132 -5.96 -32.33 31.96
CA ILE A 132 -6.91 -31.24 32.10
C ILE A 132 -6.27 -30.16 32.98
N SER A 133 -5.91 -29.02 32.38
CA SER A 133 -5.74 -27.78 33.10
C SER A 133 -6.86 -26.83 32.65
N SER A 134 -7.81 -26.62 33.53
CA SER A 134 -8.87 -25.64 33.43
C SER A 134 -8.28 -24.23 33.53
N ALA A 135 -7.98 -23.62 32.36
CA ALA A 135 -7.78 -22.20 32.24
C ALA A 135 -8.81 -21.69 31.26
N THR A 136 -9.80 -21.00 31.78
CA THR A 136 -10.73 -20.16 31.00
C THR A 136 -9.92 -19.00 30.42
N HIS A 137 -9.32 -19.22 29.25
CA HIS A 137 -8.86 -18.14 28.40
C HIS A 137 -9.94 -17.91 27.35
N ASP A 138 -10.50 -16.70 27.34
CA ASP A 138 -11.25 -16.20 26.21
C ASP A 138 -10.43 -16.49 24.95
N HIS A 139 -10.98 -17.32 24.08
CA HIS A 139 -10.39 -17.59 22.77
C HIS A 139 -10.57 -16.34 21.92
N GLU A 140 -9.64 -15.37 22.03
CA GLU A 140 -9.44 -14.43 20.95
C GLU A 140 -9.17 -15.29 19.70
N ILE A 141 -10.09 -15.23 18.74
CA ILE A 141 -9.95 -15.91 17.46
C ILE A 141 -8.77 -15.25 16.76
N ASN A 142 -7.60 -15.87 16.88
CA ASN A 142 -6.38 -15.38 16.25
C ASN A 142 -6.54 -15.56 14.72
N MET A 143 -6.66 -14.45 14.00
CA MET A 143 -6.86 -14.45 12.54
C MET A 143 -5.52 -14.44 11.81
N ASP A 144 -5.49 -15.10 10.66
CA ASP A 144 -4.30 -15.14 9.80
C ASP A 144 -4.12 -13.79 9.09
N ASN A 145 -3.02 -13.12 9.39
CA ASN A 145 -2.68 -11.80 8.87
C ASN A 145 -2.05 -11.83 7.47
N HIS A 146 -1.84 -13.02 6.88
CA HIS A 146 -1.29 -13.16 5.52
C HIS A 146 -2.37 -12.91 4.45
N ILE A 147 -3.10 -11.82 4.61
CA ILE A 147 -4.31 -11.47 3.83
C ILE A 147 -4.05 -11.36 2.32
N TRP A 148 -2.83 -10.99 1.91
CA TRP A 148 -2.45 -10.84 0.50
C TRP A 148 -2.31 -12.16 -0.27
N LEU A 149 -2.28 -13.29 0.42
CA LEU A 149 -2.21 -14.62 -0.22
C LEU A 149 -3.54 -15.04 -0.85
N SER A 150 -4.64 -14.38 -0.47
CA SER A 150 -5.95 -14.59 -1.09
C SER A 150 -6.15 -13.65 -2.28
N PRO A 151 -6.41 -14.16 -3.50
CA PRO A 151 -6.74 -13.31 -4.65
C PRO A 151 -7.97 -12.42 -4.41
N THR A 152 -8.96 -12.92 -3.67
CA THR A 152 -10.15 -12.15 -3.28
C THR A 152 -9.77 -10.95 -2.39
N ASN A 153 -8.93 -11.17 -1.39
CA ASN A 153 -8.43 -10.08 -0.54
C ASN A 153 -7.55 -9.11 -1.32
N ALA A 154 -6.70 -9.60 -2.22
CA ALA A 154 -5.87 -8.75 -3.07
C ALA A 154 -6.72 -7.78 -3.91
N ARG A 155 -7.88 -8.23 -4.43
CA ARG A 155 -8.85 -7.36 -5.14
C ARG A 155 -9.46 -6.33 -4.19
N ALA A 156 -9.90 -6.74 -3.00
CA ALA A 156 -10.46 -5.81 -2.00
C ALA A 156 -9.45 -4.73 -1.60
N ILE A 157 -8.20 -5.13 -1.34
CA ILE A 157 -7.08 -4.24 -1.04
C ILE A 157 -6.82 -3.27 -2.21
N ALA A 158 -6.75 -3.76 -3.45
CA ALA A 158 -6.53 -2.94 -4.62
C ALA A 158 -7.63 -1.88 -4.80
N HIS A 159 -8.90 -2.26 -4.64
CA HIS A 159 -10.03 -1.32 -4.67
C HIS A 159 -9.96 -0.27 -3.56
N HIS A 160 -9.61 -0.68 -2.33
CA HIS A 160 -9.48 0.22 -1.19
C HIS A 160 -8.35 1.22 -1.42
N LEU A 161 -7.15 0.75 -1.76
CA LEU A 161 -5.98 1.59 -1.98
C LEU A 161 -6.16 2.53 -3.18
N SER A 162 -6.81 2.10 -4.27
CA SER A 162 -7.12 2.97 -5.40
C SER A 162 -7.98 4.17 -4.97
N LYS A 163 -8.97 3.98 -4.09
CA LYS A 163 -9.79 5.07 -3.55
C LYS A 163 -8.97 6.04 -2.69
N VAL A 164 -8.06 5.51 -1.87
CA VAL A 164 -7.15 6.32 -1.04
C VAL A 164 -6.24 7.17 -1.94
N LEU A 165 -5.58 6.56 -2.92
CA LEU A 165 -4.70 7.25 -3.87
C LEU A 165 -5.44 8.34 -4.65
N ILE A 166 -6.63 8.06 -5.16
CA ILE A 166 -7.46 9.05 -5.87
C ILE A 166 -7.84 10.24 -4.97
N ARG A 167 -8.06 10.00 -3.69
CA ARG A 167 -8.41 11.05 -2.73
C ARG A 167 -7.21 11.94 -2.40
N LEU A 168 -6.02 11.35 -2.23
CA LEU A 168 -4.79 12.08 -1.92
C LEU A 168 -4.20 12.79 -3.15
N ASP A 169 -4.37 12.21 -4.32
CA ASP A 169 -3.85 12.73 -5.59
C ASP A 169 -4.94 12.71 -6.68
N PRO A 170 -5.92 13.61 -6.60
CA PRO A 170 -7.04 13.65 -7.53
C PRO A 170 -6.64 14.02 -8.96
N GLY A 171 -5.47 14.62 -9.16
CA GLY A 171 -4.94 14.97 -10.48
C GLY A 171 -4.64 13.75 -11.35
N ASN A 172 -4.29 12.61 -10.73
CA ASN A 172 -3.99 11.35 -11.40
C ASN A 172 -5.13 10.31 -11.33
N ARG A 173 -6.36 10.74 -11.01
CA ARG A 173 -7.56 9.88 -10.88
C ARG A 173 -7.72 8.87 -12.02
N GLU A 174 -7.71 9.35 -13.26
CA GLU A 174 -7.94 8.49 -14.43
C GLU A 174 -6.86 7.42 -14.58
N LEU A 175 -5.61 7.77 -14.25
CA LEU A 175 -4.49 6.85 -14.30
C LEU A 175 -4.62 5.77 -13.22
N TYR A 176 -4.97 6.14 -11.98
CA TYR A 176 -5.24 5.18 -10.90
C TYR A 176 -6.39 4.22 -11.24
N GLN A 177 -7.48 4.72 -11.85
CA GLN A 177 -8.60 3.90 -12.28
C GLN A 177 -8.19 2.91 -13.38
N SER A 178 -7.49 3.37 -14.41
CA SER A 178 -6.98 2.51 -15.47
C SER A 178 -6.00 1.46 -14.95
N ASN A 179 -5.14 1.83 -14.00
CA ASN A 179 -4.19 0.91 -13.38
C ASN A 179 -4.89 -0.13 -12.50
N LEU A 180 -5.95 0.25 -11.79
CA LEU A 180 -6.78 -0.68 -11.04
C LEU A 180 -7.39 -1.75 -11.96
N GLU A 181 -8.00 -1.37 -13.08
CA GLU A 181 -8.56 -2.31 -14.05
C GLU A 181 -7.52 -3.31 -14.58
N LYS A 182 -6.32 -2.80 -14.92
CA LYS A 182 -5.21 -3.66 -15.37
C LYS A 182 -4.75 -4.61 -14.27
N LEU A 183 -4.67 -4.14 -13.02
CA LEU A 183 -4.27 -4.95 -11.87
C LEU A 183 -5.30 -6.06 -11.60
N LEU A 184 -6.59 -5.74 -11.61
CA LEU A 184 -7.66 -6.71 -11.43
C LEU A 184 -7.63 -7.77 -12.53
N SER A 185 -7.46 -7.38 -13.80
CA SER A 185 -7.33 -8.32 -14.91
C SER A 185 -6.14 -9.28 -14.76
N ARG A 186 -4.99 -8.80 -14.23
CA ARG A 186 -3.83 -9.64 -13.94
C ARG A 186 -4.09 -10.62 -12.80
N LEU A 187 -4.80 -10.20 -11.75
CA LEU A 187 -5.19 -11.06 -10.64
C LEU A 187 -6.13 -12.17 -11.12
N ASP A 188 -7.09 -11.86 -11.99
CA ASP A 188 -8.00 -12.83 -12.58
C ASP A 188 -7.29 -13.85 -13.48
N GLU A 189 -6.33 -13.39 -14.27
CA GLU A 189 -5.51 -14.26 -15.11
C GLU A 189 -4.63 -15.20 -14.26
N MET A 190 -3.99 -14.65 -13.22
CA MET A 190 -3.17 -15.43 -12.28
C MET A 190 -4.02 -16.53 -11.61
N GLU A 191 -5.20 -16.21 -11.13
CA GLU A 191 -6.10 -17.14 -10.47
C GLU A 191 -6.55 -18.26 -11.44
N ARG A 192 -6.95 -17.90 -12.68
CA ARG A 192 -7.31 -18.88 -13.71
C ARG A 192 -6.16 -19.85 -14.03
N ARG A 193 -4.93 -19.33 -14.16
CA ARG A 193 -3.74 -20.17 -14.39
C ARG A 193 -3.45 -21.10 -13.22
N PHE A 194 -3.61 -20.59 -12.00
CA PHE A 194 -3.39 -21.38 -10.79
C PHE A 194 -4.39 -22.54 -10.72
N ILE A 195 -5.70 -22.29 -10.93
CA ILE A 195 -6.74 -23.32 -10.95
C ILE A 195 -6.48 -24.35 -12.05
N ALA A 196 -6.08 -23.92 -13.25
CA ALA A 196 -5.80 -24.81 -14.36
C ALA A 196 -4.60 -25.74 -14.12
N ASN A 197 -3.65 -25.37 -13.25
CA ASN A 197 -2.46 -26.17 -12.94
C ASN A 197 -2.67 -27.15 -11.78
N ILE A 198 -3.77 -27.02 -11.01
CA ILE A 198 -4.08 -27.90 -9.88
C ILE A 198 -5.01 -29.04 -10.30
N ASN A 199 -5.78 -28.85 -11.38
CA ASN A 199 -6.70 -29.86 -11.94
C ASN A 199 -6.02 -30.71 -13.03
#